data_ee9b2c50e4a17dcbc3520a5aa2d3b338
#
_entry.id   ee9b2c50e4a17dcbc3520a5aa2d3b338
#
_cell.length_a   1.000
_cell.length_b   1.000
_cell.length_c   1.000
_cell.angle_alpha   90.00
_cell.angle_beta   90.00
_cell.angle_gamma   90.00
#
_symmetry.space_group_name_H-M   'P 1'
#
loop_
_entity.id
_entity.type
_entity.pdbx_description
1 polymer ?
#
loop_
_entity_poly.entity_id
_entity_poly.type
_entity_poly.pdbx_seq_one_letter_code
_entity_poly.pdbx_strand_id
1 'polypeptide(L)'
;MYRGVQKGEKKMADTKKVTINGVEMEARDGQTVLQLLNNSSIDVPHVCYHPSLGPIETCDTCIVNVNGELVRSCSAQIKDGDVIDTLSSDVKKAQIIGMDNILHNHELYCTVCDYNNGSCEVHNTVKEMKINHQSIPFDQKPYPKDESNPFYRYDPDQCILCGRCVEACQDVQVTETLSIDWERKRPRVIWDQDVPINESSCVSCGHCSTVCPCNAMMEKGMEGEAGYLTGINQETLRPMIDITKGVETGYGSILAISDMESAMRDERIKKTKTVCTYCGVGCSFDIWTKGRDILKVEPQAERPQTEFRRV
;
A
#
# COMPACT_ATOMS: atom_id res chain seq x y z
N MET A 1 -5.86 52.92 -7.79
CA MET A 1 -4.44 52.68 -7.42
C MET A 1 -4.27 51.22 -7.10
N TYR A 2 -3.83 50.44 -8.06
CA TYR A 2 -3.46 49.03 -7.87
C TYR A 2 -2.04 48.99 -7.31
N ARG A 3 -1.89 48.56 -6.04
CA ARG A 3 -0.56 48.26 -5.48
C ARG A 3 0.01 47.03 -6.14
N GLY A 4 1.17 47.17 -6.76
CA GLY A 4 1.90 46.09 -7.40
C GLY A 4 2.23 45.00 -6.36
N VAL A 5 1.86 43.76 -6.74
CA VAL A 5 2.32 42.54 -6.06
C VAL A 5 3.81 42.41 -6.36
N GLN A 6 4.64 42.63 -5.35
CA GLN A 6 6.07 42.30 -5.46
C GLN A 6 6.19 40.82 -5.71
N LYS A 7 6.78 40.48 -6.86
CA LYS A 7 7.24 39.09 -7.15
C LYS A 7 8.32 38.79 -6.10
N GLY A 8 7.96 37.99 -5.09
CA GLY A 8 8.95 37.39 -4.21
C GLY A 8 9.92 36.56 -5.06
N GLU A 9 11.20 36.89 -4.98
CA GLU A 9 12.26 36.07 -5.56
C GLU A 9 12.12 34.66 -4.98
N LYS A 10 11.88 33.66 -5.85
CA LYS A 10 11.94 32.26 -5.49
C LYS A 10 13.39 32.00 -5.07
N LYS A 11 13.65 31.94 -3.74
CA LYS A 11 14.92 31.46 -3.21
C LYS A 11 15.18 30.12 -3.91
N MET A 12 16.27 30.02 -4.69
CA MET A 12 16.73 28.75 -5.21
C MET A 12 16.90 27.83 -4.00
N ALA A 13 16.22 26.69 -3.98
CA ALA A 13 16.40 25.72 -2.92
C ALA A 13 17.87 25.30 -2.94
N ASP A 14 18.52 25.35 -1.78
CA ASP A 14 19.89 24.87 -1.64
C ASP A 14 19.93 23.41 -2.12
N THR A 15 20.75 23.15 -3.14
CA THR A 15 20.97 21.81 -3.66
C THR A 15 22.10 21.14 -2.87
N LYS A 16 21.92 19.89 -2.53
CA LYS A 16 22.92 19.02 -1.88
C LYS A 16 23.47 18.04 -2.90
N LYS A 17 24.74 17.73 -2.84
CA LYS A 17 25.38 16.72 -3.66
C LYS A 17 25.47 15.41 -2.91
N VAL A 18 25.02 14.34 -3.54
CA VAL A 18 25.05 12.99 -2.98
C VAL A 18 25.56 12.00 -4.02
N THR A 19 26.05 10.87 -3.56
CA THR A 19 26.47 9.76 -4.43
C THR A 19 25.53 8.59 -4.23
N ILE A 20 24.83 8.14 -5.27
CA ILE A 20 23.92 6.98 -5.21
C ILE A 20 24.47 5.89 -6.10
N ASN A 21 24.78 4.71 -5.52
CA ASN A 21 25.35 3.57 -6.25
C ASN A 21 26.58 3.96 -7.10
N GLY A 22 27.41 4.90 -6.61
CA GLY A 22 28.59 5.39 -7.30
C GLY A 22 28.35 6.52 -8.32
N VAL A 23 27.11 7.01 -8.47
CA VAL A 23 26.76 8.11 -9.38
C VAL A 23 26.46 9.37 -8.58
N GLU A 24 27.08 10.50 -8.92
CA GLU A 24 26.78 11.80 -8.30
C GLU A 24 25.43 12.32 -8.77
N MET A 25 24.63 12.81 -7.83
CA MET A 25 23.29 13.38 -8.04
C MET A 25 23.08 14.62 -7.18
N GLU A 26 22.12 15.46 -7.60
CA GLU A 26 21.67 16.61 -6.83
C GLU A 26 20.34 16.32 -6.13
N ALA A 27 20.26 16.65 -4.86
CA ALA A 27 19.05 16.56 -4.04
C ALA A 27 18.61 17.94 -3.59
N ARG A 28 17.32 18.10 -3.34
CA ARG A 28 16.75 19.32 -2.75
C ARG A 28 16.86 19.28 -1.23
N ASP A 29 17.08 20.42 -0.62
CA ASP A 29 17.04 20.52 0.85
C ASP A 29 15.67 20.08 1.41
N GLY A 30 15.68 19.33 2.52
CA GLY A 30 14.48 18.78 3.13
C GLY A 30 13.88 17.54 2.44
N GLN A 31 14.52 17.03 1.40
CA GLN A 31 14.09 15.80 0.70
C GLN A 31 14.57 14.57 1.48
N THR A 32 13.70 13.54 1.56
CA THR A 32 14.14 12.23 2.08
C THR A 32 14.89 11.42 1.03
N VAL A 33 15.67 10.44 1.49
CA VAL A 33 16.39 9.52 0.60
C VAL A 33 15.42 8.83 -0.36
N LEU A 34 14.27 8.31 0.13
CA LEU A 34 13.27 7.65 -0.72
C LEU A 34 12.70 8.58 -1.79
N GLN A 35 12.40 9.84 -1.43
CA GLN A 35 11.91 10.81 -2.40
C GLN A 35 12.93 11.10 -3.51
N LEU A 36 14.21 11.16 -3.18
CA LEU A 36 15.26 11.32 -4.18
C LEU A 36 15.37 10.09 -5.08
N LEU A 37 15.37 8.89 -4.49
CA LEU A 37 15.45 7.63 -5.24
C LEU A 37 14.29 7.51 -6.24
N ASN A 38 13.04 7.75 -5.79
CA ASN A 38 11.86 7.74 -6.64
C ASN A 38 11.94 8.78 -7.78
N ASN A 39 12.39 9.99 -7.48
CA ASN A 39 12.58 11.04 -8.49
C ASN A 39 13.69 10.72 -9.52
N SER A 40 14.61 9.85 -9.14
CA SER A 40 15.73 9.41 -9.99
C SER A 40 15.45 8.06 -10.68
N SER A 41 14.22 7.54 -10.58
CA SER A 41 13.83 6.24 -11.11
C SER A 41 14.69 5.08 -10.59
N ILE A 42 15.10 5.16 -9.31
CA ILE A 42 15.79 4.09 -8.60
C ILE A 42 14.78 3.42 -7.67
N ASP A 43 14.38 2.21 -8.04
CA ASP A 43 13.37 1.48 -7.31
C ASP A 43 13.91 0.90 -6.00
N VAL A 44 13.25 1.24 -4.90
CA VAL A 44 13.47 0.67 -3.58
C VAL A 44 12.12 0.26 -3.01
N PRO A 45 11.97 -0.99 -2.52
CA PRO A 45 10.71 -1.46 -1.95
C PRO A 45 10.23 -0.55 -0.80
N HIS A 46 8.95 -0.20 -0.73
CA HIS A 46 8.42 0.67 0.32
C HIS A 46 6.91 0.46 0.52
N VAL A 47 6.52 -0.49 1.36
CA VAL A 47 5.12 -0.90 1.53
C VAL A 47 4.32 -0.01 2.47
N CYS A 48 4.89 0.51 3.57
CA CYS A 48 4.14 1.37 4.50
C CYS A 48 4.16 2.86 4.14
N TYR A 49 5.11 3.32 3.32
CA TYR A 49 5.18 4.70 2.86
C TYR A 49 4.06 4.99 1.85
N HIS A 50 3.37 6.12 2.02
CA HIS A 50 2.44 6.62 1.02
C HIS A 50 2.72 8.10 0.76
N PRO A 51 2.81 8.57 -0.50
CA PRO A 51 3.22 9.95 -0.82
C PRO A 51 2.43 11.02 -0.08
N SER A 52 1.16 10.80 0.18
CA SER A 52 0.29 11.77 0.83
C SER A 52 0.17 11.60 2.35
N LEU A 53 0.64 10.48 2.90
CA LEU A 53 0.69 10.26 4.37
C LEU A 53 2.10 10.46 4.92
N GLY A 54 3.11 10.33 4.04
CA GLY A 54 4.50 10.37 4.46
C GLY A 54 5.01 9.03 5.00
N PRO A 55 6.14 9.07 5.75
CA PRO A 55 6.75 7.89 6.32
C PRO A 55 6.01 7.42 7.58
N ILE A 56 5.63 6.13 7.63
CA ILE A 56 5.00 5.49 8.81
C ILE A 56 6.01 4.61 9.56
N GLU A 57 7.07 4.18 8.89
CA GLU A 57 8.24 3.50 9.47
C GLU A 57 7.97 2.12 10.11
N THR A 58 6.98 1.38 9.62
CA THR A 58 6.57 0.09 10.21
C THR A 58 7.02 -1.15 9.42
N CYS A 59 7.41 -1.01 8.14
CA CYS A 59 7.59 -2.19 7.27
C CYS A 59 9.05 -2.61 7.03
N ASP A 60 10.02 -1.72 7.24
CA ASP A 60 11.46 -1.93 7.03
C ASP A 60 11.87 -2.40 5.60
N THR A 61 10.94 -2.37 4.63
CA THR A 61 11.27 -2.76 3.26
C THR A 61 12.10 -1.71 2.52
N CYS A 62 12.06 -0.43 2.97
CA CYS A 62 12.76 0.68 2.35
C CYS A 62 14.20 0.90 2.87
N ILE A 63 14.77 -0.08 3.56
CA ILE A 63 16.14 0.01 4.08
C ILE A 63 17.15 0.19 2.95
N VAL A 64 18.04 1.15 3.13
CA VAL A 64 19.22 1.41 2.28
C VAL A 64 20.44 1.65 3.17
N ASN A 65 21.63 1.61 2.59
CA ASN A 65 22.84 1.99 3.30
C ASN A 65 23.17 3.47 3.02
N VAL A 66 23.35 4.28 4.06
CA VAL A 66 23.81 5.65 3.96
C VAL A 66 25.08 5.79 4.79
N ASN A 67 26.19 6.09 4.16
CA ASN A 67 27.50 6.27 4.81
C ASN A 67 27.95 5.07 5.67
N GLY A 68 27.55 3.86 5.30
CA GLY A 68 27.88 2.62 6.02
C GLY A 68 26.82 2.17 7.03
N GLU A 69 25.76 2.93 7.26
CA GLU A 69 24.66 2.59 8.18
C GLU A 69 23.39 2.21 7.43
N LEU A 70 22.68 1.18 7.91
CA LEU A 70 21.37 0.79 7.39
C LEU A 70 20.29 1.71 7.98
N VAL A 71 19.59 2.43 7.11
CA VAL A 71 18.54 3.39 7.50
C VAL A 71 17.27 3.19 6.69
N ARG A 72 16.13 3.61 7.24
CA ARG A 72 14.85 3.70 6.50
C ARG A 72 14.90 4.89 5.54
N SER A 73 14.95 4.64 4.24
CA SER A 73 15.00 5.70 3.23
C SER A 73 13.78 6.63 3.24
N CYS A 74 12.62 6.13 3.69
CA CYS A 74 11.38 6.91 3.74
C CYS A 74 11.44 8.10 4.72
N SER A 75 12.20 7.99 5.81
CA SER A 75 12.34 9.04 6.84
C SER A 75 13.73 9.68 6.90
N ALA A 76 14.76 9.00 6.38
CA ALA A 76 16.12 9.52 6.39
C ALA A 76 16.25 10.80 5.55
N GLN A 77 16.68 11.90 6.20
CA GLN A 77 16.89 13.19 5.54
C GLN A 77 18.27 13.22 4.87
N ILE A 78 18.31 13.70 3.65
CA ILE A 78 19.54 13.83 2.87
C ILE A 78 20.45 14.91 3.45
N LYS A 79 21.74 14.59 3.59
CA LYS A 79 22.81 15.53 3.93
C LYS A 79 23.77 15.69 2.76
N ASP A 80 24.42 16.84 2.70
CA ASP A 80 25.44 17.06 1.66
C ASP A 80 26.60 16.09 1.82
N GLY A 81 27.02 15.47 0.73
CA GLY A 81 28.09 14.47 0.72
C GLY A 81 27.65 13.04 1.08
N ASP A 82 26.36 12.77 1.28
CA ASP A 82 25.87 11.41 1.57
C ASP A 82 26.23 10.43 0.45
N VAL A 83 26.70 9.25 0.85
CA VAL A 83 26.92 8.10 -0.02
C VAL A 83 25.85 7.05 0.26
N ILE A 84 25.00 6.83 -0.73
CA ILE A 84 23.82 5.97 -0.63
C ILE A 84 24.03 4.72 -1.50
N ASP A 85 23.86 3.54 -0.89
CA ASP A 85 23.90 2.24 -1.59
C ASP A 85 22.57 1.51 -1.40
N THR A 86 21.96 1.15 -2.53
CA THR A 86 20.68 0.42 -2.59
C THR A 86 20.87 -1.05 -3.01
N LEU A 87 22.09 -1.46 -3.35
CA LEU A 87 22.36 -2.71 -4.05
C LEU A 87 23.13 -3.74 -3.21
N SER A 88 23.79 -3.32 -2.12
CA SER A 88 24.63 -4.21 -1.32
C SER A 88 23.85 -5.41 -0.74
N SER A 89 24.60 -6.45 -0.44
CA SER A 89 24.04 -7.70 0.11
C SER A 89 23.32 -7.45 1.46
N ASP A 90 23.84 -6.54 2.26
CA ASP A 90 23.27 -6.24 3.58
C ASP A 90 21.97 -5.45 3.47
N VAL A 91 21.87 -4.53 2.51
CA VAL A 91 20.61 -3.86 2.15
C VAL A 91 19.57 -4.88 1.71
N LYS A 92 19.92 -5.79 0.78
CA LYS A 92 18.99 -6.80 0.29
C LYS A 92 18.54 -7.75 1.39
N LYS A 93 19.43 -8.19 2.28
CA LYS A 93 19.06 -9.01 3.44
C LYS A 93 18.09 -8.28 4.37
N ALA A 94 18.35 -7.01 4.69
CA ALA A 94 17.47 -6.22 5.54
C ALA A 94 16.07 -6.04 4.92
N GLN A 95 15.99 -5.76 3.62
CA GLN A 95 14.73 -5.66 2.89
C GLN A 95 13.94 -6.98 2.91
N ILE A 96 14.62 -8.13 2.74
CA ILE A 96 13.99 -9.47 2.81
C ILE A 96 13.43 -9.72 4.21
N ILE A 97 14.17 -9.38 5.28
CA ILE A 97 13.67 -9.51 6.66
C ILE A 97 12.41 -8.65 6.86
N GLY A 98 12.41 -7.41 6.35
CA GLY A 98 11.21 -6.57 6.37
C GLY A 98 10.02 -7.22 5.66
N MET A 99 10.26 -7.85 4.51
CA MET A 99 9.20 -8.54 3.77
C MET A 99 8.74 -9.83 4.46
N ASP A 100 9.62 -10.60 5.08
CA ASP A 100 9.26 -11.76 5.90
C ASP A 100 8.33 -11.38 7.07
N ASN A 101 8.58 -10.23 7.71
CA ASN A 101 7.70 -9.70 8.76
C ASN A 101 6.31 -9.30 8.23
N ILE A 102 6.25 -8.76 7.02
CA ILE A 102 4.98 -8.49 6.34
C ILE A 102 4.23 -9.81 6.09
N LEU A 103 4.91 -10.80 5.51
CA LEU A 103 4.31 -12.09 5.15
C LEU A 103 3.95 -12.95 6.38
N HIS A 104 4.60 -12.73 7.52
CA HIS A 104 4.15 -13.30 8.79
C HIS A 104 2.74 -12.85 9.19
N ASN A 105 2.33 -11.67 8.77
CA ASN A 105 1.02 -11.08 9.05
C ASN A 105 0.02 -11.18 7.88
N HIS A 106 0.46 -11.58 6.69
CA HIS A 106 -0.33 -11.57 5.46
C HIS A 106 -0.29 -12.93 4.78
N GLU A 107 -1.43 -13.59 4.68
CA GLU A 107 -1.52 -14.86 3.98
C GLU A 107 -1.53 -14.65 2.47
N LEU A 108 -0.55 -15.26 1.77
CA LEU A 108 -0.49 -15.22 0.30
C LEU A 108 -1.46 -16.22 -0.32
N TYR A 109 -2.71 -15.80 -0.55
CA TYR A 109 -3.68 -16.51 -1.38
C TYR A 109 -4.04 -15.75 -2.65
N CYS A 110 -3.04 -15.13 -3.25
CA CYS A 110 -3.21 -14.16 -4.37
C CYS A 110 -4.03 -14.69 -5.54
N THR A 111 -3.99 -16.01 -5.81
CA THR A 111 -4.76 -16.64 -6.90
C THR A 111 -6.27 -16.49 -6.76
N VAL A 112 -6.76 -16.28 -5.57
CA VAL A 112 -8.19 -16.10 -5.25
C VAL A 112 -8.46 -14.80 -4.52
N CYS A 113 -7.54 -13.86 -4.62
CA CYS A 113 -7.67 -12.55 -3.99
C CYS A 113 -8.55 -11.63 -4.83
N ASP A 114 -9.67 -11.20 -4.27
CA ASP A 114 -10.60 -10.28 -4.93
C ASP A 114 -10.01 -8.88 -5.15
N TYR A 115 -9.01 -8.51 -4.36
CA TYR A 115 -8.42 -7.19 -4.39
C TYR A 115 -7.39 -7.02 -5.53
N ASN A 116 -6.57 -8.04 -5.82
CA ASN A 116 -5.49 -7.88 -6.79
C ASN A 116 -6.02 -7.65 -8.20
N ASN A 117 -5.76 -6.47 -8.71
CA ASN A 117 -6.05 -6.02 -10.07
C ASN A 117 -4.83 -5.29 -10.67
N GLY A 118 -3.61 -5.75 -10.27
CA GLY A 118 -2.32 -5.19 -10.66
C GLY A 118 -1.81 -4.08 -9.73
N SER A 119 -2.59 -3.68 -8.71
CA SER A 119 -2.26 -2.56 -7.80
C SER A 119 -1.93 -2.99 -6.36
N CYS A 120 -1.91 -4.29 -6.05
CA CYS A 120 -1.55 -4.76 -4.72
C CYS A 120 -0.05 -4.58 -4.45
N GLU A 121 0.31 -3.67 -3.55
CA GLU A 121 1.72 -3.36 -3.26
C GLU A 121 2.46 -4.54 -2.62
N VAL A 122 1.81 -5.32 -1.75
CA VAL A 122 2.42 -6.53 -1.17
C VAL A 122 2.75 -7.55 -2.25
N HIS A 123 1.79 -7.85 -3.14
CA HIS A 123 2.00 -8.75 -4.28
C HIS A 123 3.17 -8.28 -5.17
N ASN A 124 3.12 -7.01 -5.59
CA ASN A 124 4.13 -6.44 -6.47
C ASN A 124 5.52 -6.46 -5.83
N THR A 125 5.62 -6.11 -4.54
CA THR A 125 6.90 -6.12 -3.81
C THR A 125 7.49 -7.52 -3.69
N VAL A 126 6.67 -8.54 -3.36
CA VAL A 126 7.13 -9.95 -3.33
C VAL A 126 7.69 -10.38 -4.69
N LYS A 127 6.99 -10.00 -5.77
CA LYS A 127 7.39 -10.31 -7.14
C LYS A 127 8.68 -9.62 -7.55
N GLU A 128 8.80 -8.32 -7.30
CA GLU A 128 9.97 -7.49 -7.62
C GLU A 128 11.21 -7.93 -6.86
N MET A 129 11.06 -8.25 -5.58
CA MET A 129 12.12 -8.78 -4.75
C MET A 129 12.47 -10.24 -5.05
N LYS A 130 11.71 -10.93 -5.91
CA LYS A 130 11.86 -12.35 -6.27
C LYS A 130 11.87 -13.27 -5.07
N ILE A 131 11.00 -13.00 -4.10
CA ILE A 131 10.84 -13.82 -2.90
C ILE A 131 10.02 -15.06 -3.28
N ASN A 132 10.61 -16.23 -3.21
CA ASN A 132 9.93 -17.49 -3.49
C ASN A 132 9.42 -18.18 -2.23
N HIS A 133 10.06 -17.95 -1.08
CA HIS A 133 9.70 -18.52 0.21
C HIS A 133 9.97 -17.51 1.32
N GLN A 134 9.16 -17.54 2.36
CA GLN A 134 9.37 -16.76 3.58
C GLN A 134 10.10 -17.59 4.64
N SER A 135 10.95 -16.93 5.43
CA SER A 135 11.67 -17.56 6.55
C SER A 135 10.80 -17.67 7.80
N ILE A 136 9.87 -16.74 7.98
CA ILE A 136 8.93 -16.70 9.12
C ILE A 136 7.56 -17.10 8.58
N PRO A 137 6.97 -18.23 9.03
CA PRO A 137 5.65 -18.67 8.55
C PRO A 137 4.54 -17.65 8.85
N PHE A 138 3.51 -17.64 8.01
CA PHE A 138 2.28 -16.92 8.32
C PHE A 138 1.69 -17.42 9.65
N ASP A 139 1.27 -16.50 10.49
CA ASP A 139 0.63 -16.79 11.77
C ASP A 139 -0.77 -16.19 11.80
N GLN A 140 -1.77 -17.07 11.71
CA GLN A 140 -3.18 -16.70 11.65
C GLN A 140 -3.61 -15.92 12.89
N LYS A 141 -4.35 -14.84 12.70
CA LYS A 141 -4.89 -14.04 13.79
C LYS A 141 -6.21 -14.62 14.31
N PRO A 142 -6.44 -14.63 15.62
CA PRO A 142 -7.65 -15.22 16.22
C PRO A 142 -8.87 -14.28 16.16
N TYR A 143 -9.02 -13.53 15.08
CA TYR A 143 -10.09 -12.55 14.92
C TYR A 143 -10.89 -12.82 13.65
N PRO A 144 -12.23 -12.74 13.71
CA PRO A 144 -13.05 -12.85 12.52
C PRO A 144 -12.87 -11.63 11.62
N LYS A 145 -13.23 -11.79 10.35
CA LYS A 145 -13.43 -10.66 9.44
C LYS A 145 -14.56 -9.78 9.97
N ASP A 146 -14.39 -8.47 9.87
CA ASP A 146 -15.47 -7.53 10.15
C ASP A 146 -16.13 -7.10 8.83
N GLU A 147 -17.36 -7.54 8.66
CA GLU A 147 -18.22 -7.25 7.50
C GLU A 147 -19.45 -6.42 7.88
N SER A 148 -19.42 -5.80 9.05
CA SER A 148 -20.56 -5.05 9.58
C SER A 148 -20.85 -3.76 8.81
N ASN A 149 -19.83 -3.10 8.21
CA ASN A 149 -20.01 -1.92 7.40
C ASN A 149 -20.65 -2.29 6.04
N PRO A 150 -21.62 -1.52 5.50
CA PRO A 150 -22.29 -1.84 4.24
C PRO A 150 -21.40 -1.72 3.01
N PHE A 151 -20.29 -0.99 3.07
CA PHE A 151 -19.43 -0.69 1.91
C PHE A 151 -18.07 -1.37 1.97
N TYR A 152 -17.53 -1.58 3.17
CA TYR A 152 -16.16 -2.04 3.39
C TYR A 152 -16.12 -3.23 4.34
N ARG A 153 -15.12 -4.08 4.15
CA ARG A 153 -14.78 -5.14 5.10
C ARG A 153 -13.34 -4.97 5.61
N TYR A 154 -13.07 -5.54 6.76
CA TYR A 154 -11.73 -5.69 7.31
C TYR A 154 -11.41 -7.16 7.54
N ASP A 155 -10.27 -7.60 6.98
CA ASP A 155 -9.72 -8.94 7.17
C ASP A 155 -8.41 -8.86 7.98
N PRO A 156 -8.43 -9.29 9.26
CA PRO A 156 -7.23 -9.25 10.10
C PRO A 156 -6.09 -10.11 9.56
N ASP A 157 -6.37 -11.26 8.93
CA ASP A 157 -5.36 -12.16 8.38
C ASP A 157 -4.64 -11.61 7.13
N GLN A 158 -5.18 -10.57 6.55
CA GLN A 158 -4.57 -9.84 5.45
C GLN A 158 -3.89 -8.55 5.91
N CYS A 159 -4.07 -8.14 7.16
CA CYS A 159 -3.54 -6.89 7.67
C CYS A 159 -2.06 -7.01 8.02
N ILE A 160 -1.22 -6.24 7.34
CA ILE A 160 0.24 -6.17 7.56
C ILE A 160 0.65 -5.18 8.65
N LEU A 161 -0.30 -4.56 9.34
CA LEU A 161 -0.07 -3.58 10.41
C LEU A 161 0.75 -2.35 9.96
N CYS A 162 0.63 -1.95 8.70
CA CYS A 162 1.41 -0.85 8.13
C CYS A 162 1.04 0.55 8.66
N GLY A 163 -0.12 0.72 9.28
CA GLY A 163 -0.58 1.99 9.85
C GLY A 163 -1.21 2.98 8.86
N ARG A 164 -1.14 2.77 7.53
CA ARG A 164 -1.68 3.72 6.53
C ARG A 164 -3.14 4.11 6.77
N CYS A 165 -3.98 3.14 7.12
CA CYS A 165 -5.41 3.39 7.39
C CYS A 165 -5.62 4.24 8.64
N VAL A 166 -4.76 4.09 9.64
CA VAL A 166 -4.77 4.88 10.88
C VAL A 166 -4.39 6.32 10.57
N GLU A 167 -3.25 6.56 9.93
CA GLU A 167 -2.81 7.89 9.50
C GLU A 167 -3.86 8.58 8.62
N ALA A 168 -4.44 7.86 7.65
CA ALA A 168 -5.49 8.41 6.80
C ALA A 168 -6.75 8.78 7.59
N CYS A 169 -7.10 8.04 8.64
CA CYS A 169 -8.23 8.34 9.50
C CYS A 169 -7.96 9.52 10.44
N GLN A 170 -6.74 9.62 10.94
CA GLN A 170 -6.33 10.67 11.88
C GLN A 170 -6.02 11.98 11.17
N ASP A 171 -5.17 11.97 10.16
CA ASP A 171 -4.60 13.17 9.57
C ASP A 171 -5.39 13.71 8.36
N VAL A 172 -6.07 12.81 7.62
CA VAL A 172 -6.81 13.20 6.40
C VAL A 172 -8.30 13.37 6.69
N GLN A 173 -8.93 12.34 7.29
CA GLN A 173 -10.36 12.39 7.62
C GLN A 173 -10.64 13.11 8.95
N VAL A 174 -9.69 13.07 9.87
CA VAL A 174 -9.76 13.74 11.19
C VAL A 174 -10.91 13.22 12.06
N THR A 175 -11.25 11.95 11.93
CA THR A 175 -12.25 11.27 12.80
C THR A 175 -11.60 10.46 13.91
N GLU A 176 -10.31 10.15 13.79
CA GLU A 176 -9.51 9.41 14.80
C GLU A 176 -10.14 8.07 15.24
N THR A 177 -11.00 7.50 14.39
CA THR A 177 -11.73 6.27 14.70
C THR A 177 -10.83 5.03 14.70
N LEU A 178 -9.77 5.03 13.85
CA LEU A 178 -8.88 3.88 13.68
C LEU A 178 -7.63 3.99 14.55
N SER A 179 -7.27 2.89 15.17
CA SER A 179 -5.98 2.73 15.86
C SER A 179 -5.47 1.29 15.71
N ILE A 180 -4.22 1.03 16.11
CA ILE A 180 -3.68 -0.33 16.21
C ILE A 180 -3.54 -0.66 17.69
N ASP A 181 -4.19 -1.75 18.11
CA ASP A 181 -4.03 -2.29 19.47
C ASP A 181 -2.78 -3.18 19.49
N TRP A 182 -1.66 -2.59 19.92
CA TRP A 182 -0.35 -3.24 20.05
C TRP A 182 -0.19 -4.07 21.33
N GLU A 183 -1.08 -3.91 22.31
CA GLU A 183 -0.99 -4.61 23.61
C GLU A 183 -1.45 -6.07 23.50
N ARG A 184 -2.16 -6.41 22.45
CA ARG A 184 -2.62 -7.78 22.22
C ARG A 184 -1.47 -8.69 21.81
N LYS A 185 -1.57 -9.95 22.19
CA LYS A 185 -0.64 -10.99 21.73
C LYS A 185 -0.48 -11.02 20.20
N ARG A 186 -1.57 -10.78 19.46
CA ARG A 186 -1.60 -10.58 18.02
C ARG A 186 -2.21 -9.20 17.74
N PRO A 187 -1.41 -8.18 17.44
CA PRO A 187 -1.92 -6.84 17.18
C PRO A 187 -2.90 -6.81 16.00
N ARG A 188 -3.85 -5.87 16.05
CA ARG A 188 -4.80 -5.64 14.96
C ARG A 188 -5.26 -4.18 14.90
N VAL A 189 -5.78 -3.76 13.77
CA VAL A 189 -6.51 -2.50 13.66
C VAL A 189 -7.86 -2.64 14.34
N ILE A 190 -8.23 -1.64 15.11
CA ILE A 190 -9.49 -1.54 15.84
C ILE A 190 -10.20 -0.23 15.53
N TRP A 191 -11.53 -0.22 15.70
CA TRP A 191 -12.39 0.96 15.59
C TRP A 191 -12.82 1.40 16.99
N ASP A 192 -12.58 2.67 17.32
CA ASP A 192 -12.83 3.25 18.66
C ASP A 192 -12.24 2.36 19.78
N GLN A 193 -13.08 1.78 20.62
CA GLN A 193 -12.71 0.89 21.72
C GLN A 193 -12.91 -0.60 21.36
N ASP A 194 -12.60 -0.97 20.10
CA ASP A 194 -12.74 -2.33 19.58
C ASP A 194 -14.19 -2.79 19.38
N VAL A 195 -15.01 -1.89 18.87
CA VAL A 195 -16.38 -2.21 18.45
C VAL A 195 -16.43 -2.57 16.95
N PRO A 196 -17.49 -3.25 16.45
CA PRO A 196 -17.70 -3.45 15.02
C PRO A 196 -17.74 -2.13 14.24
N ILE A 197 -17.33 -2.17 12.95
CA ILE A 197 -17.23 -0.96 12.12
C ILE A 197 -18.54 -0.15 12.11
N ASN A 198 -19.70 -0.83 12.02
CA ASN A 198 -21.02 -0.17 11.97
C ASN A 198 -21.48 0.41 13.31
N GLU A 199 -20.83 0.04 14.43
CA GLU A 199 -21.13 0.54 15.76
C GLU A 199 -20.16 1.65 16.20
N SER A 200 -19.13 1.89 15.41
CA SER A 200 -18.09 2.88 15.66
C SER A 200 -18.46 4.28 15.16
N SER A 201 -17.63 5.26 15.46
CA SER A 201 -17.71 6.62 14.92
C SER A 201 -17.32 6.73 13.44
N CYS A 202 -17.12 5.59 12.75
CA CYS A 202 -16.73 5.53 11.34
C CYS A 202 -17.77 6.19 10.42
N VAL A 203 -17.34 7.18 9.65
CA VAL A 203 -18.19 7.91 8.68
C VAL A 203 -18.19 7.27 7.28
N SER A 204 -17.65 6.07 7.14
CA SER A 204 -17.59 5.31 5.86
C SER A 204 -16.97 6.09 4.69
N CYS A 205 -16.00 6.96 4.94
CA CYS A 205 -15.36 7.79 3.90
C CYS A 205 -14.51 7.00 2.90
N GLY A 206 -14.06 5.78 3.24
CA GLY A 206 -13.28 4.89 2.38
C GLY A 206 -11.79 5.21 2.24
N HIS A 207 -11.25 6.22 2.94
CA HIS A 207 -9.81 6.53 2.88
C HIS A 207 -8.94 5.34 3.28
N CYS A 208 -9.34 4.61 4.34
CA CYS A 208 -8.62 3.42 4.81
C CYS A 208 -8.51 2.32 3.73
N SER A 209 -9.57 2.08 2.95
CA SER A 209 -9.54 1.15 1.84
C SER A 209 -8.66 1.65 0.68
N THR A 210 -8.70 2.96 0.39
CA THR A 210 -7.89 3.56 -0.70
C THR A 210 -6.39 3.47 -0.46
N VAL A 211 -5.95 3.65 0.79
CA VAL A 211 -4.51 3.63 1.14
C VAL A 211 -4.01 2.25 1.56
N CYS A 212 -4.89 1.26 1.69
CA CYS A 212 -4.48 -0.07 2.09
C CYS A 212 -3.59 -0.70 0.99
N PRO A 213 -2.35 -1.13 1.30
CA PRO A 213 -1.44 -1.68 0.31
C PRO A 213 -1.77 -3.14 -0.09
N CYS A 214 -2.81 -3.70 0.53
CA CYS A 214 -3.26 -5.07 0.31
C CYS A 214 -4.78 -5.16 0.51
N ASN A 215 -5.32 -6.38 0.59
CA ASN A 215 -6.76 -6.64 0.71
C ASN A 215 -7.29 -6.70 2.15
N ALA A 216 -6.57 -6.16 3.12
CA ALA A 216 -7.06 -6.12 4.51
C ALA A 216 -8.30 -5.23 4.65
N MET A 217 -8.25 -4.02 4.08
CA MET A 217 -9.40 -3.14 3.89
C MET A 217 -9.84 -3.21 2.43
N MET A 218 -11.06 -3.59 2.16
CA MET A 218 -11.55 -3.76 0.79
C MET A 218 -13.01 -3.35 0.66
N GLU A 219 -13.36 -2.84 -0.50
CA GLU A 219 -14.76 -2.61 -0.89
C GLU A 219 -15.51 -3.95 -1.03
N LYS A 220 -16.66 -4.08 -0.39
CA LYS A 220 -17.48 -5.30 -0.46
C LYS A 220 -17.98 -5.60 -1.87
N GLY A 221 -18.12 -4.58 -2.71
CA GLY A 221 -18.47 -4.77 -4.12
C GLY A 221 -17.45 -5.59 -4.92
N MET A 222 -16.22 -5.71 -4.43
CA MET A 222 -15.16 -6.52 -5.06
C MET A 222 -15.19 -7.99 -4.62
N GLU A 223 -15.98 -8.36 -3.62
CA GLU A 223 -16.04 -9.74 -3.13
C GLU A 223 -16.60 -10.70 -4.18
N GLY A 224 -15.95 -11.84 -4.33
CA GLY A 224 -16.30 -12.85 -5.33
C GLY A 224 -15.83 -12.55 -6.75
N GLU A 225 -15.03 -11.49 -6.95
CA GLU A 225 -14.49 -11.14 -8.27
C GLU A 225 -13.17 -11.84 -8.60
N ALA A 226 -12.72 -12.79 -7.77
CA ALA A 226 -11.57 -13.65 -8.04
C ALA A 226 -11.98 -15.08 -8.45
N GLY A 227 -10.99 -15.91 -8.81
CA GLY A 227 -11.18 -17.34 -9.08
C GLY A 227 -11.70 -17.63 -10.48
N TYR A 228 -11.58 -16.73 -11.43
CA TYR A 228 -12.08 -16.93 -12.79
C TYR A 228 -11.34 -18.02 -13.58
N LEU A 229 -10.03 -18.12 -13.39
CA LEU A 229 -9.22 -19.15 -14.08
C LEU A 229 -9.48 -20.55 -13.56
N THR A 230 -9.68 -20.67 -12.26
CA THR A 230 -9.82 -21.96 -11.60
C THR A 230 -11.28 -22.39 -11.49
N GLY A 231 -12.23 -21.48 -11.53
CA GLY A 231 -13.64 -21.74 -11.24
C GLY A 231 -13.90 -22.27 -9.82
N ILE A 232 -12.90 -22.13 -8.94
CA ILE A 232 -12.89 -22.69 -7.59
C ILE A 232 -12.85 -21.54 -6.58
N ASN A 233 -13.65 -21.65 -5.54
CA ASN A 233 -13.71 -20.64 -4.49
C ASN A 233 -12.46 -20.66 -3.57
N GLN A 234 -12.28 -19.62 -2.81
CA GLN A 234 -11.16 -19.40 -1.90
C GLN A 234 -10.97 -20.57 -0.91
N GLU A 235 -12.03 -21.08 -0.32
CA GLU A 235 -11.97 -22.14 0.69
C GLU A 235 -11.41 -23.44 0.13
N THR A 236 -11.79 -23.78 -1.11
CA THR A 236 -11.32 -25.00 -1.79
C THR A 236 -9.87 -24.86 -2.27
N LEU A 237 -9.46 -23.67 -2.72
CA LEU A 237 -8.11 -23.45 -3.22
C LEU A 237 -7.05 -23.28 -2.13
N ARG A 238 -7.41 -22.80 -0.94
CA ARG A 238 -6.47 -22.57 0.17
C ARG A 238 -5.54 -23.76 0.44
N PRO A 239 -6.02 -24.99 0.64
CA PRO A 239 -5.14 -26.17 0.83
C PRO A 239 -4.22 -26.43 -0.36
N MET A 240 -4.68 -26.16 -1.59
CA MET A 240 -3.86 -26.34 -2.79
C MET A 240 -2.75 -25.29 -2.88
N ILE A 241 -3.03 -24.06 -2.47
CA ILE A 241 -2.05 -22.98 -2.38
C ILE A 241 -0.96 -23.34 -1.37
N ASP A 242 -1.32 -23.90 -0.22
CA ASP A 242 -0.36 -24.31 0.80
C ASP A 242 0.59 -25.42 0.30
N ILE A 243 0.09 -26.36 -0.48
CA ILE A 243 0.94 -27.34 -1.17
C ILE A 243 1.88 -26.64 -2.17
N THR A 244 1.38 -25.68 -2.94
CA THR A 244 2.17 -24.93 -3.94
C THR A 244 3.28 -24.12 -3.28
N LYS A 245 3.03 -23.53 -2.12
CA LYS A 245 4.04 -22.81 -1.34
C LYS A 245 5.24 -23.67 -0.94
N GLY A 246 5.04 -24.98 -0.78
CA GLY A 246 6.07 -25.94 -0.41
C GLY A 246 6.93 -26.47 -1.57
N VAL A 247 6.61 -26.14 -2.83
CA VAL A 247 7.38 -26.59 -3.99
C VAL A 247 8.49 -25.59 -4.37
N GLU A 248 9.43 -26.03 -5.22
CA GLU A 248 10.60 -25.23 -5.62
C GLU A 248 10.25 -23.86 -6.22
N THR A 249 9.15 -23.78 -6.97
CA THR A 249 8.66 -22.52 -7.57
C THR A 249 8.08 -21.56 -6.55
N GLY A 250 7.72 -22.04 -5.35
CA GLY A 250 7.24 -21.22 -4.25
C GLY A 250 6.14 -20.24 -4.66
N TYR A 251 6.30 -18.99 -4.26
CA TYR A 251 5.32 -17.91 -4.54
C TYR A 251 5.23 -17.52 -6.01
N GLY A 252 6.25 -17.78 -6.83
CA GLY A 252 6.28 -17.39 -8.23
C GLY A 252 5.06 -17.86 -9.02
N SER A 253 4.64 -19.14 -8.83
CA SER A 253 3.45 -19.68 -9.49
C SER A 253 2.15 -19.03 -9.03
N ILE A 254 2.04 -18.77 -7.71
CA ILE A 254 0.87 -18.12 -7.11
C ILE A 254 0.70 -16.69 -7.64
N LEU A 255 1.80 -15.95 -7.71
CA LEU A 255 1.80 -14.58 -8.21
C LEU A 255 1.49 -14.52 -9.71
N ALA A 256 2.05 -15.43 -10.52
CA ALA A 256 1.78 -15.49 -11.96
C ALA A 256 0.29 -15.79 -12.26
N ILE A 257 -0.32 -16.74 -11.55
CA ILE A 257 -1.75 -17.03 -11.68
C ILE A 257 -2.59 -15.82 -11.28
N SER A 258 -2.20 -15.14 -10.19
CA SER A 258 -2.88 -13.92 -9.74
C SER A 258 -2.83 -12.80 -10.77
N ASP A 259 -1.70 -12.60 -11.46
CA ASP A 259 -1.59 -11.63 -12.54
C ASP A 259 -2.52 -11.96 -13.73
N MET A 260 -2.63 -13.25 -14.07
CA MET A 260 -3.55 -13.71 -15.13
C MET A 260 -5.02 -13.48 -14.70
N GLU A 261 -5.37 -13.80 -13.46
CA GLU A 261 -6.70 -13.53 -12.90
C GLU A 261 -7.04 -12.04 -12.93
N SER A 262 -6.07 -11.19 -12.57
CA SER A 262 -6.22 -9.73 -12.61
C SER A 262 -6.51 -9.23 -14.03
N ALA A 263 -5.75 -9.70 -15.03
CA ALA A 263 -5.95 -9.32 -16.42
C ALA A 263 -7.33 -9.76 -16.94
N MET A 264 -7.76 -10.99 -16.64
CA MET A 264 -9.09 -11.48 -17.02
C MET A 264 -10.23 -10.72 -16.34
N ARG A 265 -10.03 -10.28 -15.11
CA ARG A 265 -10.99 -9.46 -14.36
C ARG A 265 -11.14 -8.10 -15.01
N ASP A 266 -10.05 -7.46 -15.40
CA ASP A 266 -10.05 -6.15 -16.05
C ASP A 266 -10.84 -6.14 -17.37
N GLU A 267 -10.89 -7.24 -18.11
CA GLU A 267 -11.71 -7.36 -19.31
C GLU A 267 -13.23 -7.34 -19.02
N ARG A 268 -13.64 -7.71 -17.79
CA ARG A 268 -15.04 -7.80 -17.38
C ARG A 268 -15.54 -6.59 -16.64
N ILE A 269 -14.63 -5.79 -16.10
CA ILE A 269 -14.94 -4.60 -15.31
C ILE A 269 -14.76 -3.35 -16.17
N LYS A 270 -15.83 -2.58 -16.33
CA LYS A 270 -15.78 -1.30 -17.01
C LYS A 270 -15.31 -0.22 -16.03
N LYS A 271 -14.21 0.43 -16.34
CA LYS A 271 -13.69 1.60 -15.62
C LYS A 271 -14.14 2.88 -16.34
N THR A 272 -14.90 3.72 -15.67
CA THR A 272 -15.43 4.96 -16.24
C THR A 272 -14.87 6.16 -15.48
N LYS A 273 -14.10 6.99 -16.17
CA LYS A 273 -13.61 8.26 -15.62
C LYS A 273 -14.76 9.25 -15.48
N THR A 274 -14.87 9.85 -14.31
CA THR A 274 -15.92 10.84 -14.03
C THR A 274 -15.42 11.93 -13.09
N VAL A 275 -16.26 12.93 -12.87
CA VAL A 275 -16.00 14.05 -11.96
C VAL A 275 -17.13 14.13 -10.95
N CYS A 276 -16.80 14.33 -9.69
CA CYS A 276 -17.78 14.56 -8.64
C CYS A 276 -18.60 15.83 -8.92
N THR A 277 -19.92 15.71 -8.83
CA THR A 277 -20.85 16.82 -9.06
C THR A 277 -21.34 17.48 -7.77
N TYR A 278 -20.82 17.04 -6.60
CA TYR A 278 -21.34 17.49 -5.31
C TYR A 278 -20.92 18.92 -4.96
N CYS A 279 -19.63 19.26 -5.08
CA CYS A 279 -19.13 20.59 -4.82
C CYS A 279 -18.25 21.09 -5.97
N GLY A 280 -17.90 22.37 -5.97
CA GLY A 280 -17.14 23.03 -7.05
C GLY A 280 -15.65 22.64 -7.15
N VAL A 281 -15.13 21.71 -6.32
CA VAL A 281 -13.72 21.30 -6.34
C VAL A 281 -13.40 20.50 -7.59
N GLY A 282 -14.35 19.72 -8.15
CA GLY A 282 -14.16 18.96 -9.37
C GLY A 282 -13.25 17.73 -9.20
N CYS A 283 -13.36 17.03 -8.07
CA CYS A 283 -12.62 15.79 -7.82
C CYS A 283 -12.93 14.77 -8.92
N SER A 284 -11.88 14.17 -9.50
CA SER A 284 -12.00 13.15 -10.54
C SER A 284 -11.76 11.76 -9.95
N PHE A 285 -12.54 10.78 -10.38
CA PHE A 285 -12.39 9.40 -9.93
C PHE A 285 -12.85 8.43 -11.03
N ASP A 286 -12.44 7.19 -10.89
CA ASP A 286 -12.85 6.07 -11.73
C ASP A 286 -13.92 5.26 -11.01
N ILE A 287 -15.04 5.03 -11.68
CA ILE A 287 -16.09 4.12 -11.23
C ILE A 287 -15.89 2.77 -11.92
N TRP A 288 -15.74 1.73 -11.12
CA TRP A 288 -15.61 0.35 -11.58
C TRP A 288 -16.97 -0.33 -11.55
N THR A 289 -17.42 -0.81 -12.69
CA THR A 289 -18.76 -1.41 -12.81
C THR A 289 -18.72 -2.77 -13.51
N LYS A 290 -19.61 -3.67 -13.08
CA LYS A 290 -19.90 -4.93 -13.75
C LYS A 290 -21.41 -4.99 -14.01
N GLY A 291 -21.79 -4.87 -15.27
CA GLY A 291 -23.20 -4.70 -15.61
C GLY A 291 -23.77 -3.40 -15.04
N ARG A 292 -24.65 -3.51 -14.05
CA ARG A 292 -25.28 -2.36 -13.36
C ARG A 292 -24.74 -2.13 -11.94
N ASP A 293 -23.86 -3.00 -11.47
CA ASP A 293 -23.34 -2.95 -10.11
C ASP A 293 -22.06 -2.11 -10.06
N ILE A 294 -21.95 -1.24 -9.07
CA ILE A 294 -20.75 -0.49 -8.76
C ILE A 294 -19.91 -1.35 -7.81
N LEU A 295 -18.72 -1.75 -8.25
CA LEU A 295 -17.82 -2.57 -7.47
C LEU A 295 -16.91 -1.72 -6.58
N LYS A 296 -16.38 -0.62 -7.15
CA LYS A 296 -15.36 0.20 -6.51
C LYS A 296 -15.36 1.61 -7.08
N VAL A 297 -14.91 2.57 -6.28
CA VAL A 297 -14.62 3.94 -6.70
C VAL A 297 -13.19 4.27 -6.30
N GLU A 298 -12.34 4.66 -7.25
CA GLU A 298 -10.96 5.04 -7.01
C GLU A 298 -10.67 6.49 -7.39
N PRO A 299 -9.88 7.24 -6.60
CA PRO A 299 -9.41 8.55 -7.01
C PRO A 299 -8.47 8.42 -8.21
N GLN A 300 -8.51 9.39 -9.13
CA GLN A 300 -7.55 9.46 -10.24
C GLN A 300 -6.24 10.05 -9.74
N ALA A 301 -5.18 9.24 -9.66
CA ALA A 301 -3.87 9.64 -9.16
C ALA A 301 -3.18 10.73 -9.99
N GLU A 302 -3.50 10.84 -11.29
CA GLU A 302 -2.89 11.80 -12.21
C GLU A 302 -3.34 13.27 -11.98
N ARG A 303 -4.32 13.50 -11.09
CA ARG A 303 -4.82 14.85 -10.78
C ARG A 303 -4.61 15.20 -9.32
N PRO A 304 -3.77 16.20 -9.00
CA PRO A 304 -3.46 16.58 -7.61
C PRO A 304 -4.68 16.93 -6.74
N GLN A 305 -5.82 17.29 -7.36
CA GLN A 305 -7.05 17.63 -6.65
C GLN A 305 -7.82 16.40 -6.15
N THR A 306 -7.46 15.19 -6.59
CA THR A 306 -8.21 13.95 -6.29
C THR A 306 -7.43 12.92 -5.50
N GLU A 307 -6.13 13.13 -5.34
CA GLU A 307 -5.32 12.34 -4.44
C GLU A 307 -5.91 12.43 -3.02
N PHE A 308 -6.59 11.39 -2.54
CA PHE A 308 -7.30 11.32 -1.25
C PHE A 308 -8.71 11.90 -1.11
N ARG A 309 -9.30 12.50 -2.13
CA ARG A 309 -10.66 12.99 -1.98
C ARG A 309 -11.67 12.03 -2.62
N ARG A 310 -12.00 10.98 -1.88
CA ARG A 310 -13.31 10.36 -2.04
C ARG A 310 -14.33 11.26 -1.35
N VAL A 311 -15.27 11.74 -2.10
CA VAL A 311 -16.43 12.45 -1.55
C VAL A 311 -17.47 11.42 -1.12
#